data_e55654a521df9e3ecc842cc2f60d86b7
#
_entry.id   e55654a521df9e3ecc842cc2f60d86b7
#
_cell.length_a   1.000
_cell.length_b   1.000
_cell.length_c   1.000
_cell.angle_alpha   90.00
_cell.angle_beta   90.00
_cell.angle_gamma   90.00
#
_symmetry.space_group_name_H-M   'P 1'
#
loop_
_entity.id
_entity.type
_entity.pdbx_description
1 polymer ?
#
loop_
_entity_poly.entity_id
_entity_poly.type
_entity_poly.pdbx_seq_one_letter_code
_entity_poly.pdbx_strand_id
1 'polypeptide(L)'
;MNNMPKLSRKITEPSILVRPVSRFGGLDNIHIALIALVVILILLLLAVSYTTKISVNVTCQNCTAAANATNYTAGAQHTPAQVKLQAEKILAGYATLNSSLSILPYIADVNEASVSYLKNSGEWYVSIPYTGPLTENTYLFSLEINDSNMTKFSALAQVTAQPKISKNYVVSPGVIKLYGQTACTPAGSPLLVYWFMDPYAPGAVQSLVNETNLQKKFGGNINVSIKILTTQYSESVAKVYGMNNTLQLGKYILCASGKPGFGNFVKELNATYQGNYVPPYVLQELAGQAGLNVSSVESCVSSSQGAINGQFIEAEHYNITSSSSVLTNCEFLSIPETAYNAICYSDSSIC
;
A
#
# COMPACT_ATOMS: atom_id res chain seq x y z
N MET A 1 -75.02 -18.07 -25.43
CA MET A 1 -74.76 -19.30 -26.19
C MET A 1 -73.56 -18.99 -27.14
N ASN A 2 -72.39 -19.39 -26.81
CA ASN A 2 -71.27 -19.52 -27.78
C ASN A 2 -70.24 -20.46 -27.14
N ASN A 3 -70.13 -21.62 -27.74
CA ASN A 3 -69.22 -22.70 -27.41
C ASN A 3 -67.77 -22.33 -27.80
N MET A 4 -66.82 -22.41 -26.86
CA MET A 4 -65.38 -22.47 -27.13
C MET A 4 -64.93 -23.93 -27.04
N PRO A 5 -64.18 -24.46 -27.99
CA PRO A 5 -63.65 -25.81 -27.94
C PRO A 5 -62.38 -25.84 -27.06
N LYS A 6 -62.34 -26.81 -26.14
CA LYS A 6 -61.19 -27.18 -25.32
C LYS A 6 -60.12 -27.87 -26.20
N LEU A 7 -59.00 -27.20 -26.39
CA LEU A 7 -57.79 -27.81 -26.96
C LEU A 7 -57.00 -28.49 -25.84
N SER A 8 -57.08 -29.80 -25.78
CA SER A 8 -56.23 -30.65 -24.95
C SER A 8 -54.89 -30.84 -25.67
N ARG A 9 -53.82 -30.17 -25.21
CA ARG A 9 -52.44 -30.47 -25.61
C ARG A 9 -51.90 -31.55 -24.68
N LYS A 10 -51.73 -32.77 -25.20
CA LYS A 10 -50.87 -33.81 -24.63
C LYS A 10 -49.44 -33.33 -24.69
N ILE A 11 -48.85 -33.06 -23.52
CA ILE A 11 -47.42 -32.83 -23.38
C ILE A 11 -46.77 -34.22 -23.28
N THR A 12 -46.06 -34.60 -24.30
CA THR A 12 -45.19 -35.79 -24.30
C THR A 12 -43.89 -35.39 -23.61
N GLU A 13 -43.65 -35.96 -22.44
CA GLU A 13 -42.37 -35.82 -21.75
C GLU A 13 -41.27 -36.56 -22.52
N PRO A 14 -40.11 -35.92 -22.80
CA PRO A 14 -38.96 -36.62 -23.31
C PRO A 14 -38.32 -37.41 -22.17
N SER A 15 -38.30 -38.74 -22.30
CA SER A 15 -37.55 -39.64 -21.46
C SER A 15 -36.07 -39.36 -21.59
N ILE A 16 -35.47 -38.68 -20.59
CA ILE A 16 -34.03 -38.51 -20.49
C ILE A 16 -33.46 -39.86 -20.03
N LEU A 17 -32.83 -40.55 -20.96
CA LEU A 17 -31.99 -41.71 -20.72
C LEU A 17 -30.72 -41.24 -20.00
N VAL A 18 -30.73 -41.36 -18.66
CA VAL A 18 -29.54 -41.20 -17.82
C VAL A 18 -28.66 -42.41 -18.08
N ARG A 19 -27.65 -42.26 -18.93
CA ARG A 19 -26.54 -43.23 -18.99
C ARG A 19 -25.64 -43.04 -17.77
N PRO A 20 -25.30 -44.11 -17.03
CA PRO A 20 -24.30 -44.04 -15.97
C PRO A 20 -22.96 -43.80 -16.64
N VAL A 21 -22.35 -42.62 -16.37
CA VAL A 21 -20.98 -42.33 -16.75
C VAL A 21 -20.07 -42.99 -15.71
N SER A 22 -19.75 -44.28 -15.93
CA SER A 22 -18.64 -44.96 -15.28
C SER A 22 -17.41 -44.78 -16.14
N ARG A 23 -16.64 -43.72 -15.94
CA ARG A 23 -15.25 -43.56 -16.37
C ARG A 23 -14.55 -42.49 -15.55
N PHE A 24 -14.23 -42.82 -14.31
CA PHE A 24 -13.22 -42.10 -13.53
C PHE A 24 -11.99 -42.99 -13.33
N GLY A 25 -11.32 -43.38 -14.40
CA GLY A 25 -10.18 -44.27 -14.29
C GLY A 25 -8.90 -43.78 -15.01
N GLY A 26 -8.94 -42.60 -15.63
CA GLY A 26 -7.78 -42.16 -16.42
C GLY A 26 -7.30 -40.72 -16.11
N LEU A 27 -8.05 -39.97 -15.34
CA LEU A 27 -7.67 -38.58 -14.98
C LEU A 27 -6.88 -38.48 -13.69
N ASP A 28 -7.00 -39.48 -12.80
CA ASP A 28 -6.39 -39.42 -11.47
C ASP A 28 -4.86 -39.45 -11.54
N ASN A 29 -4.27 -40.23 -12.43
CA ASN A 29 -2.81 -40.33 -12.55
C ASN A 29 -2.17 -39.05 -13.10
N ILE A 30 -2.85 -38.33 -13.99
CA ILE A 30 -2.35 -37.06 -14.54
C ILE A 30 -2.45 -35.95 -13.47
N HIS A 31 -3.53 -35.92 -12.70
CA HIS A 31 -3.69 -34.95 -11.63
C HIS A 31 -2.72 -35.20 -10.48
N ILE A 32 -2.48 -36.46 -10.11
CA ILE A 32 -1.49 -36.82 -9.10
C ILE A 32 -0.08 -36.47 -9.58
N ALA A 33 0.25 -36.71 -10.84
CA ALA A 33 1.54 -36.34 -11.42
C ALA A 33 1.70 -34.80 -11.46
N LEU A 34 0.66 -34.04 -11.77
CA LEU A 34 0.69 -32.58 -11.81
C LEU A 34 0.84 -31.98 -10.39
N ILE A 35 0.14 -32.53 -9.40
CA ILE A 35 0.27 -32.14 -8.00
C ILE A 35 1.68 -32.46 -7.49
N ALA A 36 2.21 -33.63 -7.79
CA ALA A 36 3.59 -34.00 -7.42
C ALA A 36 4.61 -33.07 -8.06
N LEU A 37 4.44 -32.68 -9.33
CA LEU A 37 5.30 -31.73 -10.03
C LEU A 37 5.26 -30.34 -9.37
N VAL A 38 4.08 -29.85 -9.00
CA VAL A 38 3.90 -28.57 -8.32
C VAL A 38 4.56 -28.59 -6.94
N VAL A 39 4.40 -29.67 -6.18
CA VAL A 39 5.05 -29.82 -4.86
C VAL A 39 6.57 -29.85 -4.99
N ILE A 40 7.11 -30.58 -5.98
CA ILE A 40 8.55 -30.60 -6.26
C ILE A 40 9.06 -29.21 -6.67
N LEU A 41 8.30 -28.46 -7.47
CA LEU A 41 8.66 -27.10 -7.88
C LEU A 41 8.67 -26.13 -6.68
N ILE A 42 7.68 -26.25 -5.79
CA ILE A 42 7.63 -25.47 -4.54
C ILE A 42 8.81 -25.83 -3.63
N LEU A 43 9.14 -27.11 -3.48
CA LEU A 43 10.28 -27.53 -2.68
C LEU A 43 11.62 -27.07 -3.28
N LEU A 44 11.76 -27.08 -4.61
CA LEU A 44 12.91 -26.52 -5.31
C LEU A 44 13.01 -25.00 -5.14
N LEU A 45 11.90 -24.26 -5.22
CA LEU A 45 11.87 -22.82 -4.97
C LEU A 45 12.21 -22.51 -3.52
N LEU A 46 11.73 -23.28 -2.57
CA LEU A 46 12.10 -23.14 -1.15
C LEU A 46 13.57 -23.49 -0.94
N ALA A 47 14.11 -24.55 -1.55
CA ALA A 47 15.52 -24.90 -1.46
C ALA A 47 16.42 -23.84 -2.09
N VAL A 48 16.03 -23.25 -3.23
CA VAL A 48 16.76 -22.14 -3.86
C VAL A 48 16.69 -20.88 -2.99
N SER A 49 15.55 -20.57 -2.36
CA SER A 49 15.45 -19.44 -1.44
C SER A 49 16.24 -19.63 -0.14
N TYR A 50 16.45 -20.87 0.30
CA TYR A 50 17.30 -21.17 1.46
C TYR A 50 18.81 -21.19 1.14
N THR A 51 19.19 -21.36 -0.14
CA THR A 51 20.60 -21.48 -0.54
C THR A 51 21.17 -20.27 -1.28
N THR A 52 20.34 -19.31 -1.71
CA THR A 52 20.83 -18.10 -2.33
C THR A 52 21.39 -17.15 -1.28
N LYS A 53 22.66 -17.33 -0.92
CA LYS A 53 23.50 -16.23 -0.45
C LYS A 53 23.56 -15.21 -1.60
N ILE A 54 22.85 -14.10 -1.47
CA ILE A 54 22.91 -13.03 -2.45
C ILE A 54 24.30 -12.38 -2.32
N SER A 55 25.22 -12.76 -3.19
CA SER A 55 26.52 -12.11 -3.28
C SER A 55 26.44 -11.01 -4.35
N VAL A 56 26.20 -9.79 -3.91
CA VAL A 56 26.24 -8.60 -4.77
C VAL A 56 27.67 -8.07 -4.78
N ASN A 57 28.37 -8.20 -5.90
CA ASN A 57 29.68 -7.62 -6.10
C ASN A 57 29.52 -6.10 -6.41
N VAL A 58 29.58 -5.28 -5.38
CA VAL A 58 29.66 -3.82 -5.54
C VAL A 58 31.13 -3.41 -5.51
N THR A 59 31.69 -3.04 -6.65
CA THR A 59 33.05 -2.49 -6.73
C THR A 59 33.06 -1.05 -6.23
N CYS A 60 33.68 -0.83 -5.08
CA CYS A 60 33.85 0.51 -4.52
C CYS A 60 35.10 1.15 -5.12
N GLN A 61 34.93 2.08 -6.11
CA GLN A 61 35.98 2.95 -6.60
C GLN A 61 36.07 4.20 -5.71
N ASN A 62 37.17 4.37 -4.98
CA ASN A 62 37.50 5.46 -4.07
C ASN A 62 36.98 5.35 -2.63
N CYS A 63 37.57 4.44 -1.85
CA CYS A 63 37.57 4.54 -0.40
C CYS A 63 38.96 5.00 0.07
N THR A 64 39.25 6.31 0.10
CA THR A 64 40.41 6.87 0.81
C THR A 64 40.08 6.97 2.30
N ALA A 65 40.87 6.29 3.10
CA ALA A 65 40.78 6.21 4.54
C ALA A 65 41.11 7.58 5.20
N ALA A 66 40.17 8.13 5.97
CA ALA A 66 40.50 9.15 6.97
C ALA A 66 40.83 8.43 8.29
N ALA A 67 42.11 8.48 8.65
CA ALA A 67 42.61 7.96 9.91
C ALA A 67 42.21 8.89 11.06
N ASN A 68 41.32 8.43 11.96
CA ASN A 68 41.30 8.73 13.39
C ASN A 68 40.19 7.97 14.06
N ALA A 69 40.48 6.80 14.57
CA ALA A 69 39.58 6.10 15.51
C ALA A 69 40.41 5.26 16.48
N THR A 70 40.38 5.68 17.70
CA THR A 70 41.00 5.02 18.85
C THR A 70 39.99 4.12 19.55
N ASN A 71 39.53 3.08 18.93
CA ASN A 71 38.88 1.92 19.61
C ASN A 71 38.59 0.83 18.57
N TYR A 72 39.68 0.25 18.04
CA TYR A 72 39.57 -0.95 17.23
C TYR A 72 39.56 -2.17 18.13
N THR A 73 38.64 -3.12 17.86
CA THR A 73 38.85 -4.50 18.24
C THR A 73 40.13 -5.00 17.58
N ALA A 74 41.12 -5.43 18.40
CA ALA A 74 42.42 -5.84 17.91
C ALA A 74 42.28 -6.89 16.79
N GLY A 75 42.77 -6.57 15.59
CA GLY A 75 42.78 -7.42 14.41
C GLY A 75 41.79 -7.02 13.28
N ALA A 76 40.95 -6.04 13.49
CA ALA A 76 40.07 -5.55 12.41
C ALA A 76 40.85 -4.60 11.45
N GLN A 77 40.59 -4.71 10.15
CA GLN A 77 41.18 -3.87 9.11
C GLN A 77 40.41 -2.56 8.91
N HIS A 78 39.08 -2.59 9.23
CA HIS A 78 38.19 -1.45 9.05
C HIS A 78 37.62 -0.95 10.39
N THR A 79 37.20 0.31 10.38
CA THR A 79 36.55 0.93 11.55
C THR A 79 35.05 0.68 11.55
N PRO A 80 34.36 0.74 12.72
CA PRO A 80 32.90 0.69 12.79
C PRO A 80 32.21 1.73 11.89
N ALA A 81 32.79 2.94 11.76
CA ALA A 81 32.23 3.99 10.89
C ALA A 81 32.29 3.60 9.40
N GLN A 82 33.41 3.01 8.97
CA GLN A 82 33.53 2.50 7.59
C GLN A 82 32.56 1.36 7.31
N VAL A 83 32.35 0.49 8.30
CA VAL A 83 31.39 -0.63 8.21
C VAL A 83 29.95 -0.11 8.13
N LYS A 84 29.58 0.91 8.92
CA LYS A 84 28.26 1.55 8.83
C LYS A 84 28.05 2.18 7.45
N LEU A 85 29.04 2.89 6.90
CA LEU A 85 28.97 3.46 5.56
C LEU A 85 28.78 2.38 4.49
N GLN A 86 29.44 1.22 4.64
CA GLN A 86 29.26 0.09 3.73
C GLN A 86 27.87 -0.52 3.87
N ALA A 87 27.36 -0.66 5.09
CA ALA A 87 26.01 -1.13 5.35
C ALA A 87 24.94 -0.21 4.71
N GLU A 88 25.15 1.11 4.75
CA GLU A 88 24.28 2.08 4.08
C GLU A 88 24.26 1.87 2.56
N LYS A 89 25.42 1.63 1.94
CA LYS A 89 25.52 1.33 0.50
C LYS A 89 24.80 0.02 0.14
N ILE A 90 24.95 -1.02 0.99
CA ILE A 90 24.25 -2.29 0.81
C ILE A 90 22.75 -2.07 0.88
N LEU A 91 22.25 -1.33 1.88
CA LEU A 91 20.83 -1.00 1.99
C LEU A 91 20.32 -0.22 0.78
N ALA A 92 21.07 0.78 0.31
CA ALA A 92 20.70 1.55 -0.88
C ALA A 92 20.52 0.65 -2.12
N GLY A 93 21.30 -0.42 -2.23
CA GLY A 93 21.16 -1.42 -3.28
C GLY A 93 19.81 -2.17 -3.25
N TYR A 94 19.20 -2.32 -2.09
CA TYR A 94 17.89 -2.98 -1.98
C TYR A 94 16.74 -2.15 -2.55
N ALA A 95 16.86 -0.83 -2.68
CA ALA A 95 15.83 0.02 -3.28
C ALA A 95 15.46 -0.41 -4.72
N THR A 96 16.38 -1.05 -5.42
CA THR A 96 16.18 -1.52 -6.81
C THR A 96 15.60 -2.93 -6.91
N LEU A 97 15.45 -3.63 -5.79
CA LEU A 97 14.94 -4.99 -5.77
C LEU A 97 13.40 -5.00 -5.80
N ASN A 98 12.83 -5.88 -6.60
CA ASN A 98 11.39 -6.15 -6.57
C ASN A 98 11.06 -7.18 -5.46
N SER A 99 11.25 -6.79 -4.19
CA SER A 99 11.06 -7.65 -3.02
C SER A 99 10.65 -6.83 -1.79
N SER A 100 10.28 -7.52 -0.71
CA SER A 100 9.99 -6.89 0.59
C SER A 100 11.18 -6.13 1.18
N LEU A 101 12.39 -6.40 0.72
CA LEU A 101 13.61 -5.71 1.18
C LEU A 101 13.77 -4.33 0.54
N SER A 102 13.09 -4.03 -0.56
CA SER A 102 13.19 -2.75 -1.27
C SER A 102 12.79 -1.54 -0.41
N ILE A 103 12.02 -1.76 0.64
CA ILE A 103 11.60 -0.71 1.58
C ILE A 103 12.67 -0.39 2.63
N LEU A 104 13.60 -1.30 2.92
CA LEU A 104 14.60 -1.15 3.99
C LEU A 104 15.43 0.16 3.90
N PRO A 105 15.87 0.64 2.72
CA PRO A 105 16.61 1.89 2.61
C PRO A 105 15.87 3.11 3.15
N TYR A 106 14.53 3.04 3.20
CA TYR A 106 13.67 4.16 3.60
C TYR A 106 13.27 4.10 5.08
N ILE A 107 13.29 2.91 5.70
CA ILE A 107 12.79 2.70 7.07
C ILE A 107 13.87 2.27 8.06
N ALA A 108 15.06 1.87 7.59
CA ALA A 108 16.17 1.45 8.42
C ALA A 108 17.04 2.64 8.87
N ASP A 109 17.48 2.63 10.12
CA ASP A 109 18.37 3.67 10.66
C ASP A 109 19.78 3.13 10.85
N VAL A 110 20.65 3.41 9.88
CA VAL A 110 22.06 2.99 9.92
C VAL A 110 22.86 3.73 11.01
N ASN A 111 22.47 4.93 11.39
CA ASN A 111 23.18 5.69 12.44
C ASN A 111 23.02 4.99 13.79
N GLU A 112 21.85 4.39 14.02
CA GLU A 112 21.54 3.64 15.25
C GLU A 112 22.00 2.16 15.17
N ALA A 113 22.62 1.75 14.06
CA ALA A 113 23.13 0.40 13.93
C ALA A 113 24.19 0.08 14.97
N SER A 114 24.09 -1.09 15.59
CA SER A 114 25.15 -1.68 16.38
C SER A 114 26.12 -2.43 15.48
N VAL A 115 27.42 -2.27 15.75
CA VAL A 115 28.50 -2.89 14.95
C VAL A 115 29.44 -3.62 15.87
N SER A 116 29.67 -4.90 15.60
CA SER A 116 30.56 -5.77 16.38
C SER A 116 31.51 -6.54 15.47
N TYR A 117 32.78 -6.60 15.82
CA TYR A 117 33.75 -7.39 15.09
C TYR A 117 33.85 -8.81 15.62
N LEU A 118 33.64 -9.79 14.77
CA LEU A 118 33.75 -11.21 15.07
C LEU A 118 35.16 -11.69 14.75
N LYS A 119 36.07 -11.61 15.70
CA LYS A 119 37.50 -11.92 15.51
C LYS A 119 37.75 -13.31 14.94
N ASN A 120 36.94 -14.30 15.32
CA ASN A 120 37.12 -15.70 14.92
C ASN A 120 36.80 -15.94 13.43
N SER A 121 35.85 -15.20 12.85
CA SER A 121 35.45 -15.29 11.45
C SER A 121 36.06 -14.20 10.57
N GLY A 122 36.64 -13.14 11.16
CA GLY A 122 37.11 -11.97 10.44
C GLY A 122 35.97 -11.18 9.78
N GLU A 123 34.81 -11.17 10.42
CA GLU A 123 33.61 -10.53 9.90
C GLU A 123 33.07 -9.50 10.86
N TRP A 124 32.40 -8.50 10.32
CA TRP A 124 31.63 -7.52 11.05
C TRP A 124 30.16 -7.93 11.09
N TYR A 125 29.61 -8.01 12.28
CA TYR A 125 28.17 -8.15 12.49
C TYR A 125 27.56 -6.76 12.67
N VAL A 126 26.63 -6.39 11.78
CA VAL A 126 25.95 -5.10 11.81
C VAL A 126 24.46 -5.36 12.00
N SER A 127 23.89 -4.80 13.06
CA SER A 127 22.46 -4.91 13.35
C SER A 127 21.81 -3.54 13.23
N ILE A 128 20.92 -3.39 12.27
CA ILE A 128 20.31 -2.12 11.88
C ILE A 128 18.84 -2.15 12.29
N PRO A 129 18.39 -1.27 13.19
CA PRO A 129 16.98 -1.21 13.55
C PRO A 129 16.16 -0.63 12.39
N TYR A 130 14.97 -1.20 12.20
CA TYR A 130 13.96 -0.64 11.30
C TYR A 130 12.56 -0.85 11.86
N THR A 131 11.66 0.08 11.60
CA THR A 131 10.26 -0.03 11.99
C THR A 131 9.44 -0.32 10.74
N GLY A 132 8.74 -1.45 10.74
CA GLY A 132 7.88 -1.82 9.64
C GLY A 132 6.75 -0.78 9.46
N PRO A 133 6.33 -0.49 8.23
CA PRO A 133 5.19 0.36 7.99
C PRO A 133 3.94 -0.26 8.64
N LEU A 134 3.14 0.56 9.32
CA LEU A 134 1.89 0.16 9.99
C LEU A 134 2.07 -0.87 11.13
N THR A 135 3.24 -0.95 11.74
CA THR A 135 3.49 -1.82 12.90
C THR A 135 4.18 -1.04 14.01
N GLU A 136 3.90 -1.42 15.27
CA GLU A 136 4.61 -0.89 16.45
C GLU A 136 5.93 -1.61 16.71
N ASN A 137 6.18 -2.73 16.05
CA ASN A 137 7.35 -3.54 16.28
C ASN A 137 8.56 -2.97 15.56
N THR A 138 9.66 -2.89 16.28
CA THR A 138 10.97 -2.65 15.69
C THR A 138 11.62 -3.99 15.38
N TYR A 139 12.15 -4.07 14.19
CA TYR A 139 12.87 -5.23 13.69
C TYR A 139 14.35 -4.90 13.60
N LEU A 140 15.19 -5.92 13.58
CA LEU A 140 16.59 -5.79 13.30
C LEU A 140 16.89 -6.42 11.94
N PHE A 141 17.52 -5.65 11.08
CA PHE A 141 18.12 -6.15 9.84
C PHE A 141 19.61 -6.36 10.11
N SER A 142 20.06 -7.59 10.04
CA SER A 142 21.43 -7.93 10.36
C SER A 142 22.24 -8.23 9.09
N LEU A 143 23.46 -7.70 9.04
CA LEU A 143 24.45 -7.94 8.01
C LEU A 143 25.69 -8.55 8.64
N GLU A 144 26.25 -9.55 7.99
CA GLU A 144 27.63 -10.01 8.22
C GLU A 144 28.47 -9.51 7.04
N ILE A 145 29.49 -8.68 7.32
CA ILE A 145 30.35 -8.06 6.30
C ILE A 145 31.77 -8.57 6.52
N ASN A 146 32.39 -9.14 5.48
CA ASN A 146 33.75 -9.63 5.57
C ASN A 146 34.74 -8.48 5.69
N ASP A 147 35.62 -8.49 6.71
CA ASP A 147 36.54 -7.42 6.99
C ASP A 147 37.64 -7.27 5.94
N SER A 148 38.12 -8.39 5.36
CA SER A 148 39.12 -8.35 4.30
C SER A 148 38.55 -7.96 2.93
N ASN A 149 37.25 -8.11 2.74
CA ASN A 149 36.54 -7.74 1.52
C ASN A 149 35.13 -7.25 1.83
N MET A 150 34.99 -5.97 2.09
CA MET A 150 33.72 -5.33 2.45
C MET A 150 32.59 -5.46 1.42
N THR A 151 32.88 -5.93 0.21
CA THR A 151 31.85 -6.21 -0.80
C THR A 151 31.20 -7.58 -0.62
N LYS A 152 31.81 -8.46 0.18
CA LYS A 152 31.23 -9.75 0.56
C LYS A 152 30.43 -9.57 1.83
N PHE A 153 29.13 -9.84 1.74
CA PHE A 153 28.23 -9.79 2.89
C PHE A 153 27.16 -10.85 2.80
N SER A 154 26.58 -11.19 3.94
CA SER A 154 25.33 -11.94 4.05
C SER A 154 24.29 -11.12 4.81
N ALA A 155 23.03 -11.25 4.46
CA ALA A 155 21.93 -10.50 5.06
C ALA A 155 20.96 -11.45 5.77
N LEU A 156 20.62 -11.09 7.01
CA LEU A 156 19.65 -11.81 7.85
C LEU A 156 18.62 -10.81 8.38
N ALA A 157 17.34 -11.11 8.27
CA ALA A 157 16.28 -10.35 8.90
C ALA A 157 15.87 -11.04 10.20
N GLN A 158 15.91 -10.33 11.32
CA GLN A 158 15.47 -10.83 12.61
C GLN A 158 14.38 -9.93 13.19
N VAL A 159 13.37 -10.54 13.79
CA VAL A 159 12.34 -9.83 14.53
C VAL A 159 12.78 -9.73 15.98
N THR A 160 13.00 -8.52 16.46
CA THR A 160 13.31 -8.26 17.88
C THR A 160 12.50 -7.06 18.34
N ALA A 161 11.86 -7.16 19.48
CA ALA A 161 11.11 -6.07 20.07
C ALA A 161 12.10 -5.05 20.69
N GLN A 162 12.61 -4.14 19.90
CA GLN A 162 13.39 -3.00 20.39
C GLN A 162 12.77 -1.70 19.89
N PRO A 163 12.40 -0.78 20.77
CA PRO A 163 11.82 0.48 20.40
C PRO A 163 12.90 1.38 19.80
N LYS A 164 12.96 1.49 18.46
CA LYS A 164 13.78 2.50 17.84
C LYS A 164 13.19 3.00 16.52
N ILE A 165 13.37 4.27 16.35
CA ILE A 165 12.76 5.12 15.35
C ILE A 165 13.68 5.19 14.16
N SER A 166 13.15 4.84 13.02
CA SER A 166 13.77 5.04 11.71
C SER A 166 13.43 6.43 11.14
N LYS A 167 13.70 6.65 9.87
CA LYS A 167 13.34 7.91 9.17
C LYS A 167 11.84 8.21 9.26
N ASN A 168 10.99 7.19 9.09
CA ASN A 168 9.56 7.25 9.42
C ASN A 168 9.31 6.39 10.65
N TYR A 169 8.44 6.79 11.54
CA TYR A 169 8.17 6.00 12.72
C TYR A 169 6.68 5.83 13.01
N VAL A 170 6.33 4.67 13.53
CA VAL A 170 4.97 4.35 13.95
C VAL A 170 4.69 5.06 15.27
N VAL A 171 3.66 5.89 15.30
CA VAL A 171 3.18 6.56 16.52
C VAL A 171 2.06 5.78 17.19
N SER A 172 1.29 5.02 16.42
CA SER A 172 0.30 4.04 16.89
C SER A 172 0.02 3.01 15.79
N PRO A 173 -0.66 1.89 16.08
CA PRO A 173 -1.07 0.95 15.06
C PRO A 173 -1.76 1.65 13.90
N GLY A 174 -1.23 1.47 12.69
CA GLY A 174 -1.77 2.07 11.47
C GLY A 174 -1.52 3.57 11.29
N VAL A 175 -0.66 4.22 12.12
CA VAL A 175 -0.29 5.63 11.98
C VAL A 175 1.23 5.80 11.98
N ILE A 176 1.76 6.38 10.92
CA ILE A 176 3.18 6.64 10.71
C ILE A 176 3.42 8.15 10.69
N LYS A 177 4.38 8.65 11.47
CA LYS A 177 4.89 10.01 11.31
C LYS A 177 5.96 10.01 10.23
N LEU A 178 5.78 10.88 9.22
CA LEU A 178 6.70 11.02 8.10
C LEU A 178 7.94 11.81 8.53
N TYR A 179 9.11 11.27 8.23
CA TYR A 179 10.38 11.92 8.54
C TYR A 179 10.62 13.12 7.62
N GLY A 180 11.07 14.22 8.22
CA GLY A 180 11.42 15.44 7.48
C GLY A 180 10.22 16.23 6.95
N GLN A 181 9.00 15.76 7.17
CA GLN A 181 7.80 16.51 6.85
C GLN A 181 7.43 17.45 7.99
N THR A 182 6.90 18.62 7.63
CA THR A 182 6.45 19.64 8.57
C THR A 182 4.95 19.85 8.44
N ALA A 183 4.33 20.29 9.53
CA ALA A 183 2.92 20.65 9.54
C ALA A 183 2.59 21.66 8.42
N CYS A 184 1.56 21.35 7.64
CA CYS A 184 1.09 22.21 6.54
C CYS A 184 -0.19 22.97 6.87
N THR A 185 -0.83 22.68 8.01
CA THR A 185 -2.01 23.42 8.46
C THR A 185 -1.58 24.80 8.99
N PRO A 186 -2.11 25.92 8.45
CA PRO A 186 -1.84 27.22 9.00
C PRO A 186 -2.37 27.35 10.43
N ALA A 187 -1.64 28.07 11.28
CA ALA A 187 -2.05 28.27 12.67
C ALA A 187 -3.45 28.91 12.75
N GLY A 188 -4.32 28.35 13.60
CA GLY A 188 -5.70 28.78 13.77
C GLY A 188 -6.66 28.36 12.65
N SER A 189 -6.21 27.56 11.69
CA SER A 189 -7.05 27.00 10.63
C SER A 189 -7.47 25.57 10.98
N PRO A 190 -8.59 25.06 10.40
CA PRO A 190 -8.95 23.65 10.51
C PRO A 190 -7.83 22.73 10.03
N LEU A 191 -7.61 21.62 10.74
CA LEU A 191 -6.54 20.66 10.43
C LEU A 191 -6.74 20.07 9.03
N LEU A 192 -5.73 20.14 8.18
CA LEU A 192 -5.78 19.60 6.83
C LEU A 192 -5.66 18.07 6.85
N VAL A 193 -6.58 17.41 6.17
CA VAL A 193 -6.63 15.95 6.01
C VAL A 193 -6.79 15.62 4.52
N TYR A 194 -5.80 15.01 3.92
CA TYR A 194 -5.86 14.55 2.53
C TYR A 194 -6.23 13.07 2.49
N TRP A 195 -7.31 12.75 1.77
CA TRP A 195 -7.84 11.40 1.62
C TRP A 195 -7.53 10.88 0.22
N PHE A 196 -6.43 10.17 0.06
CA PHE A 196 -5.99 9.62 -1.21
C PHE A 196 -6.68 8.29 -1.49
N MET A 197 -7.32 8.18 -2.66
CA MET A 197 -8.04 6.98 -3.03
C MET A 197 -8.06 6.73 -4.54
N ASP A 198 -7.92 5.47 -4.94
CA ASP A 198 -8.37 4.99 -6.25
C ASP A 198 -9.79 4.45 -6.09
N PRO A 199 -10.80 5.02 -6.74
CA PRO A 199 -12.19 4.60 -6.54
C PRO A 199 -12.45 3.12 -6.87
N TYR A 200 -11.59 2.49 -7.68
CA TYR A 200 -11.71 1.09 -8.07
C TYR A 200 -10.92 0.12 -7.18
N ALA A 201 -10.14 0.62 -6.25
CA ALA A 201 -9.45 -0.22 -5.28
C ALA A 201 -10.46 -0.87 -4.30
N PRO A 202 -10.21 -2.11 -3.85
CA PRO A 202 -11.04 -2.77 -2.86
C PRO A 202 -11.25 -1.92 -1.60
N GLY A 203 -12.50 -1.75 -1.18
CA GLY A 203 -12.84 -0.97 0.01
C GLY A 203 -12.72 0.56 -0.13
N ALA A 204 -12.30 1.10 -1.29
CA ALA A 204 -12.09 2.53 -1.46
C ALA A 204 -13.37 3.34 -1.27
N VAL A 205 -14.49 2.93 -1.87
CA VAL A 205 -15.78 3.60 -1.69
C VAL A 205 -16.29 3.44 -0.25
N GLN A 206 -16.10 2.26 0.35
CA GLN A 206 -16.42 2.03 1.76
C GLN A 206 -15.61 2.96 2.68
N SER A 207 -14.36 3.27 2.33
CA SER A 207 -13.52 4.19 3.11
C SER A 207 -14.06 5.62 3.18
N LEU A 208 -14.83 6.06 2.18
CA LEU A 208 -15.52 7.36 2.21
C LEU A 208 -16.60 7.45 3.30
N VAL A 209 -17.13 6.32 3.76
CA VAL A 209 -18.03 6.29 4.93
C VAL A 209 -17.25 6.70 6.18
N ASN A 210 -16.00 6.24 6.32
CA ASN A 210 -15.13 6.64 7.42
C ASN A 210 -14.81 8.14 7.34
N GLU A 211 -14.53 8.64 6.15
CA GLU A 211 -14.31 10.06 5.90
C GLU A 211 -15.51 10.93 6.34
N THR A 212 -16.73 10.57 5.90
CA THR A 212 -17.96 11.30 6.30
C THR A 212 -18.23 11.23 7.80
N ASN A 213 -17.88 10.13 8.46
CA ASN A 213 -18.01 9.99 9.91
C ASN A 213 -16.99 10.87 10.64
N LEU A 214 -15.75 10.97 10.13
CA LEU A 214 -14.73 11.87 10.69
C LEU A 214 -15.16 13.34 10.54
N GLN A 215 -15.66 13.75 9.40
CA GLN A 215 -16.18 15.10 9.21
C GLN A 215 -17.32 15.43 10.19
N LYS A 216 -18.24 14.48 10.42
CA LYS A 216 -19.32 14.67 11.42
C LYS A 216 -18.78 14.79 12.85
N LYS A 217 -17.75 13.98 13.18
CA LYS A 217 -17.19 13.93 14.53
C LYS A 217 -16.41 15.19 14.87
N PHE A 218 -15.55 15.64 13.95
CA PHE A 218 -14.65 16.78 14.19
C PHE A 218 -15.24 18.12 13.71
N GLY A 219 -16.28 18.08 12.88
CA GLY A 219 -16.95 19.29 12.38
C GLY A 219 -15.99 20.25 11.69
N GLY A 220 -16.06 21.53 12.06
CA GLY A 220 -15.21 22.57 11.49
C GLY A 220 -13.74 22.54 11.95
N ASN A 221 -13.34 21.61 12.82
CA ASN A 221 -11.96 21.49 13.28
C ASN A 221 -11.04 20.79 12.26
N ILE A 222 -11.61 20.09 11.27
CA ILE A 222 -10.85 19.47 10.19
C ILE A 222 -11.35 19.95 8.82
N ASN A 223 -10.44 19.98 7.87
CA ASN A 223 -10.73 20.22 6.44
C ASN A 223 -10.27 19.01 5.64
N VAL A 224 -11.20 18.15 5.23
CA VAL A 224 -10.90 16.96 4.44
C VAL A 224 -10.93 17.28 2.96
N SER A 225 -9.85 16.94 2.25
CA SER A 225 -9.73 17.05 0.80
C SER A 225 -9.53 15.68 0.19
N ILE A 226 -10.50 15.21 -0.58
CA ILE A 226 -10.38 13.93 -1.29
C ILE A 226 -9.46 14.11 -2.48
N LYS A 227 -8.53 13.18 -2.65
CA LYS A 227 -7.52 13.13 -3.70
C LYS A 227 -7.68 11.83 -4.48
N ILE A 228 -7.92 11.95 -5.77
CA ILE A 228 -8.15 10.79 -6.64
C ILE A 228 -6.81 10.29 -7.19
N LEU A 229 -6.54 9.01 -6.99
CA LEU A 229 -5.38 8.31 -7.53
C LEU A 229 -5.81 7.42 -8.71
N THR A 230 -4.85 7.13 -9.57
CA THR A 230 -4.94 6.06 -10.56
C THR A 230 -3.89 5.01 -10.18
N THR A 231 -4.37 3.82 -9.84
CA THR A 231 -3.51 2.67 -9.54
C THR A 231 -3.82 1.54 -10.53
N GLN A 232 -3.20 0.39 -10.34
CA GLN A 232 -3.47 -0.81 -11.14
C GLN A 232 -4.97 -1.17 -11.25
N TYR A 233 -5.79 -0.77 -10.28
CA TYR A 233 -7.23 -1.04 -10.28
C TYR A 233 -7.95 -0.18 -11.31
N SER A 234 -7.78 1.15 -11.28
CA SER A 234 -8.29 2.06 -12.32
C SER A 234 -7.74 1.70 -13.69
N GLU A 235 -6.44 1.38 -13.80
CA GLU A 235 -5.83 0.97 -15.06
C GLU A 235 -6.46 -0.29 -15.64
N SER A 236 -6.82 -1.26 -14.79
CA SER A 236 -7.50 -2.48 -15.23
C SER A 236 -8.87 -2.19 -15.81
N VAL A 237 -9.64 -1.29 -15.18
CA VAL A 237 -10.94 -0.83 -15.68
C VAL A 237 -10.76 -0.02 -16.98
N ALA A 238 -9.74 0.83 -17.04
CA ALA A 238 -9.45 1.67 -18.21
C ALA A 238 -9.08 0.88 -19.45
N LYS A 239 -8.53 -0.32 -19.32
CA LYS A 239 -8.27 -1.23 -20.47
C LYS A 239 -9.55 -1.64 -21.19
N VAL A 240 -10.68 -1.68 -20.49
CA VAL A 240 -11.98 -2.07 -21.05
C VAL A 240 -12.80 -0.86 -21.47
N TYR A 241 -12.85 0.17 -20.63
CA TYR A 241 -13.78 1.30 -20.81
C TYR A 241 -13.09 2.60 -21.26
N GLY A 242 -11.77 2.62 -21.31
CA GLY A 242 -10.96 3.82 -21.58
C GLY A 242 -10.77 4.70 -20.35
N MET A 243 -9.62 5.38 -20.27
CA MET A 243 -9.23 6.17 -19.07
C MET A 243 -10.22 7.31 -18.78
N ASN A 244 -10.70 8.02 -19.78
CA ASN A 244 -11.64 9.14 -19.59
C ASN A 244 -12.95 8.69 -18.92
N ASN A 245 -13.46 7.52 -19.28
CA ASN A 245 -14.67 6.96 -18.68
C ASN A 245 -14.39 6.46 -17.27
N THR A 246 -13.25 5.81 -17.05
CA THR A 246 -12.82 5.32 -15.74
C THR A 246 -12.69 6.46 -14.74
N LEU A 247 -12.11 7.59 -15.12
CA LEU A 247 -11.95 8.73 -14.24
C LEU A 247 -13.28 9.40 -13.83
N GLN A 248 -14.40 9.12 -14.50
CA GLN A 248 -15.69 9.75 -14.17
C GLN A 248 -16.11 9.51 -12.73
N LEU A 249 -15.98 8.27 -12.21
CA LEU A 249 -16.30 7.96 -10.82
C LEU A 249 -15.50 8.84 -9.84
N GLY A 250 -14.18 8.94 -10.03
CA GLY A 250 -13.32 9.79 -9.22
C GLY A 250 -13.69 11.27 -9.31
N LYS A 251 -14.01 11.76 -10.52
CA LYS A 251 -14.45 13.13 -10.74
C LYS A 251 -15.76 13.46 -10.01
N TYR A 252 -16.73 12.54 -10.05
CA TYR A 252 -17.98 12.71 -9.32
C TYR A 252 -17.76 12.76 -7.80
N ILE A 253 -16.94 11.85 -7.25
CA ILE A 253 -16.57 11.84 -5.83
C ILE A 253 -15.90 13.18 -5.45
N LEU A 254 -14.91 13.61 -6.23
CA LEU A 254 -14.21 14.88 -6.01
C LEU A 254 -15.17 16.09 -6.04
N CYS A 255 -16.03 16.15 -7.05
CA CYS A 255 -16.94 17.28 -7.25
C CYS A 255 -18.15 17.29 -6.29
N ALA A 256 -18.50 16.15 -5.72
CA ALA A 256 -19.53 16.02 -4.69
C ALA A 256 -18.97 16.32 -3.28
N SER A 257 -17.68 16.09 -3.07
CA SER A 257 -17.01 16.27 -1.78
C SER A 257 -17.21 17.69 -1.25
N GLY A 258 -17.47 17.80 0.06
CA GLY A 258 -17.71 19.08 0.75
C GLY A 258 -19.08 19.72 0.45
N LYS A 259 -19.91 19.13 -0.43
CA LYS A 259 -21.26 19.66 -0.71
C LYS A 259 -22.30 19.05 0.24
N PRO A 260 -23.36 19.80 0.59
CA PRO A 260 -24.53 19.21 1.23
C PRO A 260 -25.07 18.05 0.37
N GLY A 261 -25.31 16.89 1.01
CA GLY A 261 -25.72 15.66 0.29
C GLY A 261 -24.57 14.68 0.00
N PHE A 262 -23.30 15.07 0.16
CA PHE A 262 -22.17 14.19 -0.10
C PHE A 262 -22.25 12.86 0.69
N GLY A 263 -22.58 12.92 1.99
CA GLY A 263 -22.71 11.71 2.81
C GLY A 263 -23.82 10.76 2.31
N ASN A 264 -24.94 11.29 1.77
CA ASN A 264 -25.96 10.48 1.13
C ASN A 264 -25.45 9.90 -0.20
N PHE A 265 -24.73 10.69 -1.01
CA PHE A 265 -24.12 10.21 -2.25
C PHE A 265 -23.16 9.05 -2.00
N VAL A 266 -22.31 9.16 -0.98
CA VAL A 266 -21.40 8.07 -0.58
C VAL A 266 -22.18 6.83 -0.16
N LYS A 267 -23.27 7.00 0.59
CA LYS A 267 -24.11 5.88 1.02
C LYS A 267 -24.77 5.16 -0.15
N GLU A 268 -25.38 5.90 -1.08
CA GLU A 268 -26.01 5.33 -2.28
C GLU A 268 -24.97 4.70 -3.21
N LEU A 269 -23.83 5.37 -3.39
CA LEU A 269 -22.72 4.83 -4.16
C LEU A 269 -22.23 3.51 -3.55
N ASN A 270 -22.02 3.43 -2.24
CA ASN A 270 -21.54 2.25 -1.55
C ASN A 270 -22.57 1.08 -1.63
N ALA A 271 -23.85 1.39 -1.65
CA ALA A 271 -24.91 0.38 -1.81
C ALA A 271 -24.97 -0.18 -3.26
N THR A 272 -24.63 0.63 -4.25
CA THR A 272 -24.75 0.29 -5.67
C THR A 272 -23.43 -0.23 -6.25
N TYR A 273 -22.31 0.25 -5.73
CA TYR A 273 -20.97 -0.02 -6.26
C TYR A 273 -20.44 -1.39 -5.83
N GLN A 274 -20.07 -2.20 -6.82
CA GLN A 274 -19.54 -3.56 -6.61
C GLN A 274 -18.10 -3.72 -7.15
N GLY A 275 -17.32 -2.65 -7.19
CA GLY A 275 -15.94 -2.69 -7.70
C GLY A 275 -15.82 -2.63 -9.22
N ASN A 276 -16.95 -2.42 -9.93
CA ASN A 276 -17.01 -2.39 -11.39
C ASN A 276 -17.16 -0.97 -11.93
N TYR A 277 -17.03 -0.83 -13.24
CA TYR A 277 -17.30 0.44 -13.92
C TYR A 277 -18.72 0.94 -13.65
N VAL A 278 -18.85 2.21 -13.26
CA VAL A 278 -20.13 2.90 -13.07
C VAL A 278 -20.33 3.89 -14.21
N PRO A 279 -21.34 3.71 -15.05
CA PRO A 279 -21.63 4.65 -16.15
C PRO A 279 -21.99 6.04 -15.63
N PRO A 280 -21.64 7.12 -16.37
CA PRO A 280 -21.93 8.50 -15.95
C PRO A 280 -23.39 8.78 -15.64
N TYR A 281 -24.34 8.21 -16.38
CA TYR A 281 -25.76 8.43 -16.12
C TYR A 281 -26.22 7.87 -14.77
N VAL A 282 -25.61 6.75 -14.31
CA VAL A 282 -25.87 6.19 -12.97
C VAL A 282 -25.31 7.11 -11.91
N LEU A 283 -24.11 7.71 -12.12
CA LEU A 283 -23.54 8.67 -11.19
C LEU A 283 -24.39 9.94 -11.07
N GLN A 284 -24.98 10.41 -12.18
CA GLN A 284 -25.93 11.51 -12.20
C GLN A 284 -27.18 11.20 -11.37
N GLU A 285 -27.74 10.01 -11.59
CA GLU A 285 -28.92 9.54 -10.86
C GLU A 285 -28.64 9.47 -9.34
N LEU A 286 -27.52 8.82 -8.94
CA LEU A 286 -27.12 8.73 -7.54
C LEU A 286 -26.90 10.13 -6.92
N ALA A 287 -26.28 11.05 -7.65
CA ALA A 287 -26.08 12.42 -7.22
C ALA A 287 -27.42 13.15 -6.99
N GLY A 288 -28.40 12.95 -7.89
CA GLY A 288 -29.75 13.50 -7.75
C GLY A 288 -30.50 12.92 -6.57
N GLN A 289 -30.47 11.60 -6.39
CA GLN A 289 -31.09 10.91 -5.25
C GLN A 289 -30.50 11.34 -3.90
N ALA A 290 -29.20 11.63 -3.88
CA ALA A 290 -28.51 12.15 -2.70
C ALA A 290 -28.84 13.61 -2.36
N GLY A 291 -29.60 14.31 -3.20
CA GLY A 291 -29.93 15.73 -3.02
C GLY A 291 -28.82 16.70 -3.44
N LEU A 292 -27.84 16.23 -4.23
CA LEU A 292 -26.82 17.10 -4.81
C LEU A 292 -27.38 17.90 -5.97
N ASN A 293 -26.88 19.13 -6.19
CA ASN A 293 -27.18 19.88 -7.40
C ASN A 293 -26.40 19.26 -8.57
N VAL A 294 -27.07 18.41 -9.35
CA VAL A 294 -26.47 17.63 -10.45
C VAL A 294 -25.75 18.55 -11.45
N SER A 295 -26.38 19.65 -11.89
CA SER A 295 -25.76 20.58 -12.84
C SER A 295 -24.46 21.18 -12.31
N SER A 296 -24.41 21.51 -11.00
CA SER A 296 -23.19 22.02 -10.36
C SER A 296 -22.10 20.94 -10.28
N VAL A 297 -22.46 19.69 -10.01
CA VAL A 297 -21.53 18.57 -10.00
C VAL A 297 -20.97 18.32 -11.39
N GLU A 298 -21.80 18.29 -12.43
CA GLU A 298 -21.38 18.05 -13.81
C GLU A 298 -20.49 19.16 -14.37
N SER A 299 -20.81 20.43 -14.04
CA SER A 299 -19.93 21.54 -14.40
C SER A 299 -18.52 21.38 -13.80
N CYS A 300 -18.45 20.95 -12.53
CA CYS A 300 -17.19 20.63 -11.87
C CYS A 300 -16.50 19.43 -12.52
N VAL A 301 -17.22 18.33 -12.80
CA VAL A 301 -16.69 17.12 -13.45
C VAL A 301 -16.03 17.44 -14.78
N SER A 302 -16.66 18.31 -15.57
CA SER A 302 -16.14 18.75 -16.88
C SER A 302 -14.82 19.50 -16.78
N SER A 303 -14.58 20.22 -15.69
CA SER A 303 -13.39 21.06 -15.46
C SER A 303 -12.33 20.41 -14.56
N SER A 304 -12.59 19.24 -13.96
CA SER A 304 -11.78 18.66 -12.89
C SER A 304 -10.51 17.89 -13.36
N GLN A 305 -10.30 17.70 -14.68
CA GLN A 305 -9.16 16.92 -15.16
C GLN A 305 -7.82 17.48 -14.72
N GLY A 306 -7.65 18.80 -14.79
CA GLY A 306 -6.41 19.45 -14.32
C GLY A 306 -6.16 19.27 -12.83
N ALA A 307 -7.22 19.30 -12.01
CA ALA A 307 -7.13 19.09 -10.58
C ALA A 307 -6.67 17.65 -10.26
N ILE A 308 -7.21 16.64 -10.94
CA ILE A 308 -6.79 15.24 -10.76
C ILE A 308 -5.31 15.07 -11.13
N ASN A 309 -4.86 15.64 -12.23
CA ASN A 309 -3.44 15.55 -12.61
C ASN A 309 -2.51 16.17 -11.54
N GLY A 310 -2.92 17.27 -10.90
CA GLY A 310 -2.18 17.85 -9.78
C GLY A 310 -2.12 16.96 -8.54
N GLN A 311 -3.16 16.16 -8.30
CA GLN A 311 -3.23 15.26 -7.16
C GLN A 311 -2.26 14.08 -7.28
N PHE A 312 -1.93 13.62 -8.48
CA PHE A 312 -0.89 12.61 -8.70
C PHE A 312 0.48 13.12 -8.29
N ILE A 313 0.82 14.36 -8.65
CA ILE A 313 2.09 15.00 -8.27
C ILE A 313 2.18 15.14 -6.74
N GLU A 314 1.07 15.50 -6.10
CA GLU A 314 1.01 15.62 -4.64
C GLU A 314 1.17 14.25 -3.94
N ALA A 315 0.52 13.20 -4.45
CA ALA A 315 0.68 11.84 -3.93
C ALA A 315 2.14 11.34 -4.08
N GLU A 316 2.75 11.62 -5.23
CA GLU A 316 4.14 11.26 -5.50
C GLU A 316 5.11 11.98 -4.55
N HIS A 317 4.86 13.25 -4.22
CA HIS A 317 5.65 14.01 -3.25
C HIS A 317 5.72 13.34 -1.87
N TYR A 318 4.61 12.74 -1.43
CA TYR A 318 4.54 12.01 -0.15
C TYR A 318 4.80 10.51 -0.29
N ASN A 319 5.19 10.05 -1.49
CA ASN A 319 5.38 8.63 -1.82
C ASN A 319 4.14 7.76 -1.51
N ILE A 320 2.95 8.32 -1.77
CA ILE A 320 1.67 7.63 -1.58
C ILE A 320 1.33 6.88 -2.86
N THR A 321 1.47 5.57 -2.83
CA THR A 321 1.24 4.67 -3.97
C THR A 321 0.05 3.74 -3.79
N SER A 322 -0.53 3.71 -2.57
CA SER A 322 -1.64 2.81 -2.23
C SER A 322 -2.93 3.58 -1.96
N SER A 323 -4.02 3.05 -2.43
CA SER A 323 -5.38 3.42 -2.02
C SER A 323 -5.83 2.49 -0.87
N SER A 324 -6.54 2.93 0.15
CA SER A 324 -6.83 4.29 0.51
C SER A 324 -5.85 4.71 1.60
N SER A 325 -5.23 5.86 1.41
CA SER A 325 -4.28 6.42 2.36
C SER A 325 -4.77 7.77 2.87
N VAL A 326 -4.54 8.07 4.13
CA VAL A 326 -4.93 9.33 4.75
C VAL A 326 -3.69 10.05 5.27
N LEU A 327 -3.43 11.25 4.75
CA LEU A 327 -2.34 12.11 5.18
C LEU A 327 -2.91 13.27 6.01
N THR A 328 -2.56 13.31 7.28
CA THR A 328 -3.01 14.35 8.22
C THR A 328 -1.89 15.35 8.45
N ASN A 329 -2.22 16.63 8.25
CA ASN A 329 -1.31 17.76 8.49
C ASN A 329 0.04 17.65 7.76
N CYS A 330 0.09 16.94 6.65
CA CYS A 330 1.32 16.61 5.90
C CYS A 330 2.38 15.82 6.68
N GLU A 331 2.11 15.43 7.92
CA GLU A 331 3.07 14.76 8.79
C GLU A 331 2.72 13.31 9.12
N PHE A 332 1.42 12.98 9.19
CA PHE A 332 0.98 11.65 9.64
C PHE A 332 0.26 10.91 8.53
N LEU A 333 0.84 9.78 8.12
CA LEU A 333 0.23 8.86 7.15
C LEU A 333 -0.49 7.74 7.90
N SER A 334 -1.72 7.45 7.49
CA SER A 334 -2.55 6.40 8.09
C SER A 334 -3.42 5.70 7.05
N ILE A 335 -4.06 4.61 7.47
CA ILE A 335 -5.17 3.99 6.73
C ILE A 335 -6.50 4.63 7.21
N PRO A 336 -7.59 4.49 6.44
CA PRO A 336 -8.89 5.07 6.80
C PRO A 336 -9.40 4.73 8.20
N GLU A 337 -9.16 3.49 8.66
CA GLU A 337 -9.61 2.98 9.95
C GLU A 337 -8.89 3.64 11.14
N THR A 338 -7.69 4.13 10.93
CA THR A 338 -6.86 4.76 11.96
C THR A 338 -6.67 6.27 11.77
N ALA A 339 -7.37 6.86 10.79
CA ALA A 339 -7.32 8.30 10.51
C ALA A 339 -7.70 9.16 11.73
N TYR A 340 -8.65 8.68 12.56
CA TYR A 340 -8.97 9.32 13.84
C TYR A 340 -7.73 9.48 14.73
N ASN A 341 -6.94 8.44 14.88
CA ASN A 341 -5.73 8.48 15.69
C ASN A 341 -4.69 9.46 15.11
N ALA A 342 -4.53 9.48 13.77
CA ALA A 342 -3.62 10.40 13.10
C ALA A 342 -4.02 11.88 13.37
N ILE A 343 -5.31 12.19 13.34
CA ILE A 343 -5.86 13.50 13.66
C ILE A 343 -5.51 13.86 15.11
N CYS A 344 -5.75 12.97 16.07
CA CYS A 344 -5.48 13.20 17.48
C CYS A 344 -3.98 13.31 17.81
N TYR A 345 -3.12 12.63 17.07
CA TYR A 345 -1.66 12.80 17.17
C TYR A 345 -1.19 14.13 16.60
N SER A 346 -1.85 14.62 15.54
CA SER A 346 -1.52 15.91 14.95
C SER A 346 -1.97 17.07 15.82
N ASP A 347 -3.19 16.97 16.39
CA ASP A 347 -3.75 17.97 17.29
C ASP A 347 -4.63 17.30 18.36
N SER A 348 -4.05 17.12 19.54
CA SER A 348 -4.75 16.52 20.67
C SER A 348 -5.86 17.38 21.27
N SER A 349 -5.88 18.68 20.96
CA SER A 349 -6.87 19.62 21.51
C SER A 349 -8.28 19.44 20.91
N ILE A 350 -8.36 18.83 19.71
CA ILE A 350 -9.64 18.60 19.02
C ILE A 350 -10.23 17.20 19.31
N CYS A 351 -9.53 16.39 20.07
CA CYS A 351 -9.92 15.05 20.50
C CYS A 351 -10.35 15.01 21.96
#